data_e5a231c139f9ae50de48b3ece56692f2
#
_entry.id   e5a231c139f9ae50de48b3ece56692f2
#
_cell.length_a   1.000
_cell.length_b   1.000
_cell.length_c   1.000
_cell.angle_alpha   90.00
_cell.angle_beta   90.00
_cell.angle_gamma   90.00
#
_symmetry.space_group_name_H-M   'P 1'
#
loop_
_entity.id
_entity.type
_entity.pdbx_description
1 polymer ?
#
loop_
_entity_poly.entity_id
_entity_poly.type
_entity_poly.pdbx_seq_one_letter_code
_entity_poly.pdbx_strand_id
1 'polypeptide(L)'
;HYRCPNCQNSIFDDEEGNPLGATYSSGFDLPDKKCPKCGTNMIKDGQDMPFATFLGFNGDKVPDIDLNFSDLNQAATHEYTKVLFGPDNVYRAGTIGTVAEKTAFGYVKKYCEDYNIIMRNSEVERLAIGCTGVKRTTGQHPGGIVVIPEYMDVFDFTPFQYPAEDPSASWRTTHFDYHSIQDDVLKLDILGHTDPTQLRMIQDMTGMDVTTVPLDDKATMGIFLSPKPLGVTAEQINCPTGTLGIPEFGTPFTIGMLSDTKPTTFAELIKISGLSHGTDVWLGNAQELIKNNIVPFKEVIGCRDDIMVYLMYHGLEPIKAFKIMEFVRKGRASKDPKTWEEHKKTMKEAGIEEWFIDSCGKIKYMFPKAHAAAYVTSAFRIAWYKVHMPEVYYATYFSTRFDDFDLETMIAGYDAIKKKMFEIQSKGYDASNKESSVLETLKLSLEATARGFKFGNIDIEKSDGKNFVLSEDRKTLICPFRTLDGLGDSVASKIIEERTKQPFISIEDLQQRGKVSSTTIEKLRSLGVLNGMSETNQLSLF
;
A
#
# COMPACT_ATOMS: atom_id res chain seq x y z
N HIS A 1 -2.87 12.77 22.07
CA HIS A 1 -2.43 13.03 23.44
C HIS A 1 -0.93 13.30 23.51
N TYR A 2 -0.50 13.88 24.64
CA TYR A 2 0.92 14.00 24.96
C TYR A 2 1.33 12.92 25.95
N ARG A 3 2.53 12.40 25.81
CA ARG A 3 3.13 11.44 26.75
C ARG A 3 4.58 11.87 27.08
N CYS A 4 4.88 11.97 28.35
CA CYS A 4 6.24 12.28 28.80
C CYS A 4 7.12 11.03 28.80
N PRO A 5 8.23 11.00 28.04
CA PRO A 5 9.13 9.83 28.01
C PRO A 5 9.89 9.62 29.34
N ASN A 6 10.02 10.67 30.15
CA ASN A 6 10.78 10.61 31.41
C ASN A 6 9.91 10.19 32.61
N CYS A 7 8.79 10.89 32.87
CA CYS A 7 7.97 10.65 34.06
C CYS A 7 6.61 9.99 33.76
N GLN A 8 6.38 9.53 32.53
CA GLN A 8 5.17 8.84 32.07
C GLN A 8 3.87 9.65 32.22
N ASN A 9 3.95 10.95 32.52
CA ASN A 9 2.79 11.81 32.57
C ASN A 9 2.13 11.90 31.20
N SER A 10 0.82 11.68 31.14
CA SER A 10 0.01 11.78 29.91
C SER A 10 -1.04 12.89 30.04
N ILE A 11 -1.31 13.60 28.94
CA ILE A 11 -2.28 14.70 28.86
C ILE A 11 -3.18 14.41 27.67
N PHE A 12 -4.49 14.31 27.93
CA PHE A 12 -5.50 14.01 26.93
C PHE A 12 -6.41 15.20 26.63
N ASP A 13 -6.46 16.17 27.57
CA ASP A 13 -7.34 17.32 27.49
C ASP A 13 -6.52 18.62 27.41
N ASP A 14 -7.15 19.66 26.90
CA ASP A 14 -6.60 21.03 26.91
C ASP A 14 -6.71 21.66 28.32
N GLU A 15 -6.32 22.94 28.44
CA GLU A 15 -6.34 23.66 29.73
C GLU A 15 -7.77 23.98 30.21
N GLU A 16 -8.75 23.90 29.30
CA GLU A 16 -10.17 24.12 29.56
C GLU A 16 -10.90 22.81 29.86
N GLY A 17 -10.22 21.66 29.75
CA GLY A 17 -10.77 20.34 29.99
C GLY A 17 -11.48 19.72 28.77
N ASN A 18 -11.27 20.28 27.56
CA ASN A 18 -11.80 19.68 26.35
C ASN A 18 -10.86 18.61 25.82
N PRO A 19 -11.36 17.50 25.27
CA PRO A 19 -10.53 16.49 24.66
C PRO A 19 -9.67 17.05 23.52
N LEU A 20 -8.36 16.81 23.54
CA LEU A 20 -7.45 17.23 22.47
C LEU A 20 -7.87 16.67 21.10
N GLY A 21 -8.51 15.50 21.07
CA GLY A 21 -9.06 14.89 19.86
C GLY A 21 -10.15 15.71 19.17
N ALA A 22 -10.88 16.54 19.91
CA ALA A 22 -11.90 17.41 19.34
C ALA A 22 -11.31 18.50 18.41
N THR A 23 -10.10 18.96 18.71
CA THR A 23 -9.39 19.97 17.91
C THR A 23 -8.40 19.36 16.94
N TYR A 24 -7.66 18.33 17.40
CA TYR A 24 -6.59 17.66 16.64
C TYR A 24 -6.96 16.20 16.43
N SER A 25 -7.36 15.83 15.23
CA SER A 25 -7.73 14.45 14.89
C SER A 25 -6.54 13.47 14.95
N SER A 26 -5.32 13.99 14.87
CA SER A 26 -4.07 13.24 15.03
C SER A 26 -3.19 13.89 16.10
N GLY A 27 -2.61 13.08 16.98
CA GLY A 27 -1.64 13.53 17.97
C GLY A 27 -0.38 14.11 17.35
N PHE A 28 -0.01 13.70 16.14
CA PHE A 28 1.17 14.24 15.44
C PHE A 28 1.02 15.71 15.03
N ASP A 29 -0.20 16.21 14.95
CA ASP A 29 -0.49 17.62 14.63
C ASP A 29 -0.53 18.54 15.87
N LEU A 30 -0.37 17.97 17.07
CA LEU A 30 -0.32 18.75 18.30
C LEU A 30 0.90 19.70 18.33
N PRO A 31 0.79 20.91 18.89
CA PRO A 31 1.93 21.77 19.11
C PRO A 31 2.93 21.15 20.10
N ASP A 32 4.20 21.58 20.02
CA ASP A 32 5.21 21.12 20.97
C ASP A 32 4.89 21.58 22.39
N LYS A 33 5.02 20.67 23.35
CA LYS A 33 4.71 20.94 24.76
C LYS A 33 5.77 20.34 25.68
N LYS A 34 6.12 21.08 26.74
CA LYS A 34 6.95 20.57 27.83
C LYS A 34 6.08 19.94 28.90
N CYS A 35 6.58 18.86 29.48
CA CYS A 35 5.90 18.19 30.58
C CYS A 35 5.79 19.13 31.79
N PRO A 36 4.58 19.39 32.33
CA PRO A 36 4.39 20.29 33.46
C PRO A 36 5.02 19.72 34.76
N LYS A 37 5.29 18.40 34.82
CA LYS A 37 5.88 17.76 36.02
C LYS A 37 7.39 17.78 36.03
N CYS A 38 8.07 17.62 34.88
CA CYS A 38 9.52 17.45 34.86
C CYS A 38 10.25 18.28 33.79
N GLY A 39 9.54 19.09 33.01
CA GLY A 39 10.11 19.98 31.99
C GLY A 39 10.63 19.32 30.72
N THR A 40 10.59 17.97 30.63
CA THR A 40 11.02 17.22 29.43
C THR A 40 10.05 17.46 28.27
N ASN A 41 10.54 17.52 27.03
CA ASN A 41 9.68 17.61 25.86
C ASN A 41 8.79 16.38 25.78
N MET A 42 7.50 16.58 25.59
CA MET A 42 6.52 15.50 25.50
C MET A 42 6.46 14.92 24.09
N ILE A 43 6.26 13.62 24.00
CA ILE A 43 5.96 12.91 22.75
C ILE A 43 4.49 13.17 22.41
N LYS A 44 4.24 13.45 21.15
CA LYS A 44 2.92 13.62 20.56
C LYS A 44 2.50 12.30 19.91
N ASP A 45 1.33 11.78 20.25
CA ASP A 45 0.92 10.44 19.83
C ASP A 45 -0.60 10.28 19.81
N GLY A 46 -1.06 9.21 19.13
CA GLY A 46 -2.46 8.80 19.10
C GLY A 46 -3.28 9.40 17.97
N GLN A 47 -4.44 8.77 17.76
CA GLN A 47 -5.42 9.17 16.76
C GLN A 47 -6.78 9.25 17.43
N ASP A 48 -7.61 10.23 17.07
CA ASP A 48 -8.99 10.31 17.56
C ASP A 48 -9.86 9.26 16.87
N MET A 49 -10.11 8.15 17.58
CA MET A 49 -10.92 7.02 17.10
C MET A 49 -11.72 6.44 18.26
N PRO A 50 -13.07 6.36 18.13
CA PRO A 50 -13.88 5.72 19.15
C PRO A 50 -13.56 4.23 19.28
N PHE A 51 -13.25 3.75 20.48
CA PHE A 51 -12.91 2.34 20.72
C PHE A 51 -14.05 1.38 20.35
N ALA A 52 -15.29 1.83 20.44
CA ALA A 52 -16.48 1.09 20.05
C ALA A 52 -16.48 0.68 18.56
N THR A 53 -15.74 1.37 17.69
CA THR A 53 -15.62 0.98 16.27
C THR A 53 -14.93 -0.36 16.09
N PHE A 54 -14.12 -0.80 17.05
CA PHE A 54 -13.38 -2.07 17.04
C PHE A 54 -14.13 -3.21 17.72
N LEU A 55 -14.59 -2.98 18.94
CA LEU A 55 -15.15 -4.04 19.80
C LEU A 55 -16.67 -3.92 20.04
N GLY A 56 -17.34 -2.93 19.44
CA GLY A 56 -18.71 -2.61 19.83
C GLY A 56 -18.78 -1.98 21.22
N PHE A 57 -19.99 -1.66 21.68
CA PHE A 57 -20.18 -1.07 23.02
C PHE A 57 -20.12 -2.10 24.14
N ASN A 58 -20.43 -3.36 23.86
CA ASN A 58 -20.53 -4.44 24.84
C ASN A 58 -19.40 -5.48 24.68
N GLY A 59 -18.41 -5.22 23.85
CA GLY A 59 -17.39 -6.20 23.50
C GLY A 59 -17.92 -7.36 22.65
N ASP A 60 -19.02 -7.12 21.96
CA ASP A 60 -19.77 -8.10 21.16
C ASP A 60 -19.34 -8.17 19.68
N LYS A 61 -18.35 -7.37 19.31
CA LYS A 61 -17.79 -7.35 17.96
C LYS A 61 -16.39 -7.97 17.96
N VAL A 62 -16.17 -8.95 17.07
CA VAL A 62 -14.82 -9.46 16.80
C VAL A 62 -14.03 -8.40 16.03
N PRO A 63 -12.84 -7.98 16.50
CA PRO A 63 -12.06 -6.97 15.81
C PRO A 63 -11.46 -7.50 14.50
N ASP A 64 -11.41 -6.65 13.49
CA ASP A 64 -10.55 -6.87 12.33
C ASP A 64 -9.10 -6.58 12.74
N ILE A 65 -8.19 -7.53 12.53
CA ILE A 65 -6.76 -7.40 12.87
C ILE A 65 -5.93 -7.50 11.60
N ASP A 66 -5.46 -6.34 11.13
CA ASP A 66 -4.55 -6.23 9.99
C ASP A 66 -3.11 -6.11 10.49
N LEU A 67 -2.25 -7.05 10.08
CA LEU A 67 -0.84 -7.09 10.44
C LEU A 67 0.01 -6.97 9.17
N ASN A 68 0.71 -5.86 9.04
CA ASN A 68 1.52 -5.55 7.86
C ASN A 68 2.96 -6.01 8.06
N PHE A 69 3.39 -6.96 7.26
CA PHE A 69 4.75 -7.52 7.27
C PHE A 69 5.46 -7.25 5.93
N SER A 70 6.78 -7.41 5.93
CA SER A 70 7.53 -7.52 4.70
C SER A 70 6.99 -8.68 3.85
N ASP A 71 6.77 -8.44 2.56
CA ASP A 71 6.32 -9.44 1.59
C ASP A 71 7.27 -10.65 1.52
N LEU A 72 8.57 -10.43 1.73
CA LEU A 72 9.58 -11.49 1.79
C LEU A 72 9.39 -12.43 2.99
N ASN A 73 8.75 -11.98 4.07
CA ASN A 73 8.58 -12.72 5.31
C ASN A 73 7.15 -13.19 5.57
N GLN A 74 6.19 -12.85 4.71
CA GLN A 74 4.78 -13.20 4.92
C GLN A 74 4.57 -14.71 5.13
N ALA A 75 5.16 -15.54 4.29
CA ALA A 75 5.03 -16.99 4.40
C ALA A 75 5.60 -17.54 5.71
N ALA A 76 6.76 -17.06 6.15
CA ALA A 76 7.36 -17.42 7.43
C ALA A 76 6.49 -16.99 8.61
N THR A 77 5.87 -15.82 8.51
CA THR A 77 4.94 -15.31 9.54
C THR A 77 3.68 -16.17 9.63
N HIS A 78 3.12 -16.59 8.49
CA HIS A 78 2.02 -17.55 8.48
C HIS A 78 2.41 -18.86 9.21
N GLU A 79 3.56 -19.45 8.89
CA GLU A 79 4.02 -20.67 9.57
C GLU A 79 4.23 -20.43 11.07
N TYR A 80 4.67 -19.25 11.48
CA TYR A 80 4.86 -18.92 12.89
C TYR A 80 3.55 -18.89 13.69
N THR A 81 2.40 -18.63 13.06
CA THR A 81 1.10 -18.74 13.76
C THR A 81 0.83 -20.15 14.27
N LYS A 82 1.33 -21.20 13.60
CA LYS A 82 1.24 -22.59 14.09
C LYS A 82 2.04 -22.81 15.37
N VAL A 83 3.15 -22.08 15.52
CA VAL A 83 3.97 -22.12 16.75
C VAL A 83 3.24 -21.42 17.90
N LEU A 84 2.56 -20.30 17.62
CA LEU A 84 1.85 -19.52 18.63
C LEU A 84 0.56 -20.17 19.12
N PHE A 85 -0.24 -20.74 18.20
CA PHE A 85 -1.61 -21.18 18.48
C PHE A 85 -1.79 -22.70 18.37
N GLY A 86 -0.78 -23.43 17.91
CA GLY A 86 -0.87 -24.85 17.60
C GLY A 86 -1.22 -25.14 16.14
N PRO A 87 -0.63 -26.21 15.54
CA PRO A 87 -0.80 -26.53 14.13
C PRO A 87 -2.24 -26.98 13.76
N ASP A 88 -3.00 -27.46 14.74
CA ASP A 88 -4.38 -27.89 14.56
C ASP A 88 -5.42 -26.78 14.84
N ASN A 89 -4.96 -25.63 15.30
CA ASN A 89 -5.80 -24.48 15.65
C ASN A 89 -5.75 -23.34 14.64
N VAL A 90 -4.94 -23.44 13.59
CA VAL A 90 -4.81 -22.40 12.56
C VAL A 90 -5.09 -22.92 11.17
N TYR A 91 -5.88 -22.15 10.42
CA TYR A 91 -6.32 -22.47 9.07
C TYR A 91 -6.20 -21.24 8.17
N ARG A 92 -5.94 -21.44 6.87
CA ARG A 92 -6.12 -20.37 5.90
C ARG A 92 -7.60 -20.04 5.79
N ALA A 93 -7.94 -18.75 5.77
CA ALA A 93 -9.32 -18.33 5.54
C ALA A 93 -9.77 -18.73 4.13
N GLY A 94 -10.90 -19.42 4.01
CA GLY A 94 -11.50 -19.80 2.74
C GLY A 94 -12.19 -18.61 2.05
N THR A 95 -12.16 -18.61 0.73
CA THR A 95 -12.91 -17.70 -0.12
C THR A 95 -13.76 -18.47 -1.12
N ILE A 96 -14.91 -17.91 -1.48
CA ILE A 96 -15.76 -18.47 -2.53
C ILE A 96 -15.83 -17.47 -3.68
N GLY A 97 -15.27 -17.86 -4.82
CA GLY A 97 -15.38 -17.12 -6.06
C GLY A 97 -16.75 -17.29 -6.69
N THR A 98 -17.41 -16.19 -7.00
CA THR A 98 -18.70 -16.18 -7.69
C THR A 98 -18.57 -15.65 -9.10
N VAL A 99 -19.56 -15.92 -9.93
CA VAL A 99 -19.64 -15.38 -11.29
C VAL A 99 -19.92 -13.88 -11.23
N ALA A 100 -18.97 -13.06 -11.69
CA ALA A 100 -19.13 -11.62 -11.79
C ALA A 100 -20.04 -11.23 -12.98
N GLU A 101 -20.69 -10.09 -12.91
CA GLU A 101 -21.64 -9.59 -13.93
C GLU A 101 -21.05 -9.61 -15.36
N LYS A 102 -19.84 -9.06 -15.56
CA LYS A 102 -19.15 -9.08 -16.85
C LYS A 102 -18.88 -10.49 -17.36
N THR A 103 -18.53 -11.40 -16.47
CA THR A 103 -18.28 -12.80 -16.78
C THR A 103 -19.60 -13.51 -17.16
N ALA A 104 -20.67 -13.25 -16.41
CA ALA A 104 -22.00 -13.76 -16.70
C ALA A 104 -22.49 -13.28 -18.08
N PHE A 105 -22.32 -11.99 -18.37
CA PHE A 105 -22.64 -11.45 -19.69
C PHE A 105 -21.88 -12.14 -20.82
N GLY A 106 -20.56 -12.35 -20.63
CA GLY A 106 -19.71 -13.07 -21.57
C GLY A 106 -20.18 -14.52 -21.80
N TYR A 107 -20.60 -15.22 -20.75
CA TYR A 107 -21.13 -16.58 -20.85
C TYR A 107 -22.42 -16.62 -21.65
N VAL A 108 -23.36 -15.70 -21.42
CA VAL A 108 -24.61 -15.65 -22.19
C VAL A 108 -24.34 -15.32 -23.65
N LYS A 109 -23.42 -14.37 -23.92
CA LYS A 109 -23.02 -14.05 -25.31
C LYS A 109 -22.41 -15.27 -26.01
N LYS A 110 -21.47 -15.96 -25.36
CA LYS A 110 -20.84 -17.15 -25.92
C LYS A 110 -21.86 -18.27 -26.16
N TYR A 111 -22.78 -18.49 -25.23
CA TYR A 111 -23.87 -19.44 -25.42
C TYR A 111 -24.71 -19.10 -26.66
N CYS A 112 -25.06 -17.83 -26.84
CA CYS A 112 -25.79 -17.39 -28.03
C CYS A 112 -25.01 -17.64 -29.33
N GLU A 113 -23.70 -17.41 -29.31
CA GLU A 113 -22.81 -17.68 -30.47
C GLU A 113 -22.73 -19.18 -30.77
N ASP A 114 -22.46 -20.00 -29.75
CA ASP A 114 -22.32 -21.46 -29.89
C ASP A 114 -23.58 -22.14 -30.42
N TYR A 115 -24.76 -21.59 -30.10
CA TYR A 115 -26.07 -22.13 -30.53
C TYR A 115 -26.76 -21.30 -31.63
N ASN A 116 -26.07 -20.29 -32.20
CA ASN A 116 -26.60 -19.40 -33.23
C ASN A 116 -27.93 -18.71 -32.83
N ILE A 117 -28.04 -18.29 -31.56
CA ILE A 117 -29.23 -17.61 -31.04
C ILE A 117 -29.05 -16.10 -31.18
N ILE A 118 -29.97 -15.43 -31.87
CA ILE A 118 -30.00 -13.98 -31.93
C ILE A 118 -30.82 -13.46 -30.77
N MET A 119 -30.15 -12.73 -29.86
CA MET A 119 -30.74 -12.18 -28.65
C MET A 119 -30.45 -10.68 -28.51
N ARG A 120 -31.43 -9.91 -28.04
CA ARG A 120 -31.25 -8.47 -27.75
C ARG A 120 -30.36 -8.30 -26.51
N ASN A 121 -29.57 -7.23 -26.46
CA ASN A 121 -28.68 -6.97 -25.32
C ASN A 121 -29.41 -6.93 -23.96
N SER A 122 -30.61 -6.33 -23.91
CA SER A 122 -31.43 -6.30 -22.68
C SER A 122 -31.82 -7.70 -22.17
N GLU A 123 -32.04 -8.66 -23.07
CA GLU A 123 -32.33 -10.03 -22.71
C GLU A 123 -31.03 -10.76 -22.27
N VAL A 124 -29.90 -10.48 -22.92
CA VAL A 124 -28.60 -10.97 -22.49
C VAL A 124 -28.27 -10.46 -21.07
N GLU A 125 -28.53 -9.19 -20.79
CA GLU A 125 -28.36 -8.58 -19.46
C GLU A 125 -29.27 -9.24 -18.42
N ARG A 126 -30.55 -9.45 -18.75
CA ARG A 126 -31.50 -10.14 -17.86
C ARG A 126 -31.02 -11.55 -17.47
N LEU A 127 -30.53 -12.32 -18.43
CA LEU A 127 -29.99 -13.66 -18.19
C LEU A 127 -28.67 -13.59 -17.41
N ALA A 128 -27.80 -12.62 -17.74
CA ALA A 128 -26.55 -12.41 -17.03
C ALA A 128 -26.78 -12.08 -15.54
N ILE A 129 -27.77 -11.24 -15.23
CA ILE A 129 -28.16 -10.96 -13.83
C ILE A 129 -28.56 -12.25 -13.10
N GLY A 130 -29.33 -13.14 -13.75
CA GLY A 130 -29.70 -14.43 -13.17
C GLY A 130 -28.53 -15.41 -12.92
N CYS A 131 -27.42 -15.23 -13.65
CA CYS A 131 -26.19 -16.02 -13.48
C CYS A 131 -25.17 -15.35 -12.53
N THR A 132 -25.34 -14.06 -12.24
CA THR A 132 -24.43 -13.31 -11.37
C THR A 132 -24.55 -13.80 -9.91
N GLY A 133 -23.39 -13.93 -9.24
CA GLY A 133 -23.34 -14.37 -7.84
C GLY A 133 -23.40 -15.91 -7.64
N VAL A 134 -23.56 -16.69 -8.70
CA VAL A 134 -23.48 -18.15 -8.61
C VAL A 134 -22.08 -18.56 -8.15
N LYS A 135 -21.99 -19.41 -7.13
CA LYS A 135 -20.72 -19.92 -6.59
C LYS A 135 -20.03 -20.77 -7.65
N ARG A 136 -18.75 -20.54 -7.87
CA ARG A 136 -17.98 -21.18 -8.93
C ARG A 136 -16.76 -21.93 -8.43
N THR A 137 -15.93 -21.29 -7.60
CA THR A 137 -14.65 -21.82 -7.14
C THR A 137 -14.47 -21.56 -5.66
N THR A 138 -13.70 -22.43 -5.00
CA THR A 138 -13.13 -22.15 -3.68
C THR A 138 -11.69 -21.69 -3.83
N GLY A 139 -11.21 -20.90 -2.88
CA GLY A 139 -9.85 -20.38 -2.86
C GLY A 139 -9.40 -20.09 -1.43
N GLN A 140 -8.17 -19.59 -1.31
CA GLN A 140 -7.59 -19.12 -0.06
C GLN A 140 -7.53 -17.59 -0.06
N HIS A 141 -7.88 -16.99 1.07
CA HIS A 141 -7.58 -15.58 1.29
C HIS A 141 -6.05 -15.38 1.34
N PRO A 142 -5.48 -14.38 0.64
CA PRO A 142 -4.03 -14.24 0.52
C PRO A 142 -3.30 -13.99 1.85
N GLY A 143 -3.95 -13.31 2.81
CA GLY A 143 -3.38 -12.95 4.12
C GLY A 143 -4.12 -13.56 5.32
N GLY A 144 -5.36 -14.03 5.15
CA GLY A 144 -6.23 -14.42 6.27
C GLY A 144 -5.85 -15.74 6.91
N ILE A 145 -5.62 -15.70 8.21
CA ILE A 145 -5.45 -16.87 9.09
C ILE A 145 -6.60 -16.89 10.09
N VAL A 146 -7.38 -17.95 10.08
CA VAL A 146 -8.43 -18.21 11.07
C VAL A 146 -7.82 -18.94 12.25
N VAL A 147 -8.09 -18.45 13.46
CA VAL A 147 -7.62 -19.04 14.72
C VAL A 147 -8.80 -19.68 15.44
N ILE A 148 -8.70 -20.97 15.71
CA ILE A 148 -9.68 -21.74 16.47
C ILE A 148 -9.21 -21.83 17.92
N PRO A 149 -10.07 -21.56 18.92
CA PRO A 149 -9.70 -21.70 20.33
C PRO A 149 -9.24 -23.13 20.66
N GLU A 150 -8.24 -23.27 21.53
CA GLU A 150 -7.64 -24.56 21.90
C GLU A 150 -8.66 -25.58 22.45
N TYR A 151 -9.74 -25.10 23.09
CA TYR A 151 -10.78 -25.92 23.68
C TYR A 151 -11.95 -26.28 22.72
N MET A 152 -11.83 -25.90 21.43
CA MET A 152 -12.84 -26.17 20.39
C MET A 152 -12.22 -26.87 19.19
N ASP A 153 -13.06 -27.53 18.40
CA ASP A 153 -12.66 -28.15 17.14
C ASP A 153 -13.06 -27.26 15.95
N VAL A 154 -12.28 -27.32 14.86
CA VAL A 154 -12.61 -26.61 13.62
C VAL A 154 -13.99 -26.99 13.08
N PHE A 155 -14.41 -28.22 13.29
CA PHE A 155 -15.71 -28.73 12.85
C PHE A 155 -16.91 -28.15 13.62
N ASP A 156 -16.67 -27.47 14.75
CA ASP A 156 -17.69 -26.69 15.42
C ASP A 156 -18.10 -25.45 14.60
N PHE A 157 -17.21 -24.98 13.68
CA PHE A 157 -17.38 -23.78 12.88
C PHE A 157 -17.51 -24.07 11.38
N THR A 158 -16.67 -24.94 10.83
CA THR A 158 -16.57 -25.17 9.38
C THR A 158 -15.83 -26.46 9.07
N PRO A 159 -16.20 -27.16 7.99
CA PRO A 159 -15.30 -28.13 7.36
C PRO A 159 -14.04 -27.45 6.87
N PHE A 160 -12.97 -28.19 6.66
CA PHE A 160 -11.77 -27.70 6.00
C PHE A 160 -11.47 -28.48 4.71
N GLN A 161 -10.64 -27.92 3.86
CA GLN A 161 -10.17 -28.54 2.63
C GLN A 161 -8.66 -28.34 2.46
N TYR A 162 -8.04 -29.22 1.68
CA TYR A 162 -6.66 -29.02 1.25
C TYR A 162 -6.61 -28.24 -0.07
N PRO A 163 -5.64 -27.30 -0.24
CA PRO A 163 -5.46 -26.59 -1.50
C PRO A 163 -5.23 -27.57 -2.66
N ALA A 164 -5.90 -27.35 -3.79
CA ALA A 164 -5.84 -28.23 -4.96
C ALA A 164 -6.10 -29.71 -4.66
N GLU A 165 -6.87 -30.02 -3.60
CA GLU A 165 -7.17 -31.40 -3.15
C GLU A 165 -5.93 -32.21 -2.78
N ASP A 166 -4.81 -31.58 -2.47
CA ASP A 166 -3.54 -32.20 -2.10
C ASP A 166 -3.41 -32.37 -0.58
N PRO A 167 -3.59 -33.58 -0.01
CA PRO A 167 -3.45 -33.81 1.43
C PRO A 167 -2.04 -33.58 1.97
N SER A 168 -1.02 -33.51 1.11
CA SER A 168 0.36 -33.20 1.50
C SER A 168 0.63 -31.70 1.68
N ALA A 169 -0.33 -30.84 1.32
CA ALA A 169 -0.21 -29.40 1.51
C ALA A 169 -0.01 -29.06 2.99
N SER A 170 0.92 -28.16 3.27
CA SER A 170 1.25 -27.72 4.63
C SER A 170 0.13 -26.94 5.31
N TRP A 171 -0.81 -26.41 4.54
CA TRP A 171 -1.93 -25.60 5.03
C TRP A 171 -3.29 -26.24 4.71
N ARG A 172 -4.16 -26.21 5.70
CA ARG A 172 -5.59 -26.47 5.56
C ARG A 172 -6.35 -25.17 5.43
N THR A 173 -7.43 -25.16 4.67
CA THR A 173 -8.26 -23.98 4.38
C THR A 173 -9.67 -24.21 4.90
N THR A 174 -10.28 -23.23 5.56
CA THR A 174 -11.70 -23.31 5.93
C THR A 174 -12.55 -23.46 4.65
N HIS A 175 -13.53 -24.33 4.66
CA HIS A 175 -14.36 -24.58 3.48
C HIS A 175 -15.45 -23.52 3.33
N PHE A 176 -16.06 -23.09 4.44
CA PHE A 176 -17.01 -21.99 4.39
C PHE A 176 -16.27 -20.67 4.10
N ASP A 177 -16.93 -19.81 3.33
CA ASP A 177 -16.46 -18.43 3.18
C ASP A 177 -16.36 -17.77 4.55
N TYR A 178 -15.25 -17.05 4.78
CA TYR A 178 -15.01 -16.42 6.07
C TYR A 178 -16.16 -15.52 6.52
N HIS A 179 -16.81 -14.80 5.58
CA HIS A 179 -17.96 -13.94 5.92
C HIS A 179 -19.15 -14.66 6.55
N SER A 180 -19.23 -15.99 6.37
CA SER A 180 -20.29 -16.82 6.99
C SER A 180 -19.99 -17.24 8.43
N ILE A 181 -18.73 -17.11 8.88
CA ILE A 181 -18.26 -17.52 10.20
C ILE A 181 -17.51 -16.41 10.96
N GLN A 182 -17.45 -15.22 10.40
CA GLN A 182 -16.64 -14.10 10.92
C GLN A 182 -17.04 -13.61 12.31
N ASP A 183 -18.27 -13.86 12.72
CA ASP A 183 -18.78 -13.43 14.03
C ASP A 183 -18.40 -14.42 15.14
N ASP A 184 -17.94 -15.61 14.78
CA ASP A 184 -17.68 -16.71 15.71
C ASP A 184 -16.18 -17.03 15.87
N VAL A 185 -15.33 -16.64 14.92
CA VAL A 185 -13.90 -16.96 14.90
C VAL A 185 -13.03 -15.72 14.67
N LEU A 186 -11.85 -15.72 15.27
CA LEU A 186 -10.85 -14.66 15.04
C LEU A 186 -10.12 -14.91 13.73
N LYS A 187 -10.01 -13.86 12.91
CA LYS A 187 -9.14 -13.82 11.74
C LYS A 187 -8.00 -12.83 11.96
N LEU A 188 -6.79 -13.26 11.65
CA LEU A 188 -5.61 -12.42 11.53
C LEU A 188 -5.33 -12.21 10.04
N ASP A 189 -5.40 -10.98 9.57
CA ASP A 189 -4.96 -10.65 8.22
C ASP A 189 -3.46 -10.32 8.23
N ILE A 190 -2.65 -11.32 7.91
CA ILE A 190 -1.19 -11.20 7.81
C ILE A 190 -0.85 -10.84 6.37
N LEU A 191 -0.65 -9.56 6.14
CA LEU A 191 -0.47 -8.98 4.82
C LEU A 191 1.00 -8.75 4.53
N GLY A 192 1.46 -9.20 3.35
CA GLY A 192 2.81 -8.92 2.84
C GLY A 192 2.80 -7.67 1.98
N HIS A 193 3.63 -6.68 2.34
CA HIS A 193 3.74 -5.42 1.61
C HIS A 193 5.20 -5.09 1.30
N THR A 194 5.42 -4.39 0.19
CA THR A 194 6.74 -3.89 -0.21
C THR A 194 7.23 -2.76 0.72
N ASP A 195 6.34 -1.99 1.33
CA ASP A 195 6.70 -0.84 2.16
C ASP A 195 7.47 -1.24 3.43
N PRO A 196 7.04 -2.25 4.22
CA PRO A 196 7.84 -2.77 5.32
C PRO A 196 9.19 -3.34 4.86
N THR A 197 9.25 -3.95 3.66
CA THR A 197 10.49 -4.43 3.06
C THR A 197 11.44 -3.26 2.81
N GLN A 198 10.95 -2.18 2.18
CA GLN A 198 11.73 -0.98 1.92
C GLN A 198 12.21 -0.32 3.22
N LEU A 199 11.34 -0.17 4.22
CA LEU A 199 11.71 0.38 5.53
C LEU A 199 12.79 -0.45 6.23
N ARG A 200 12.72 -1.78 6.14
CA ARG A 200 13.77 -2.67 6.66
C ARG A 200 15.09 -2.47 5.94
N MET A 201 15.08 -2.40 4.62
CA MET A 201 16.29 -2.11 3.83
C MET A 201 16.90 -0.75 4.20
N ILE A 202 16.06 0.28 4.38
CA ILE A 202 16.49 1.60 4.84
C ILE A 202 17.17 1.48 6.21
N GLN A 203 16.56 0.78 7.15
CA GLN A 203 17.12 0.56 8.48
C GLN A 203 18.47 -0.16 8.42
N ASP A 204 18.57 -1.21 7.61
CA ASP A 204 19.81 -1.97 7.44
C ASP A 204 20.94 -1.12 6.81
N MET A 205 20.59 -0.23 5.85
CA MET A 205 21.56 0.67 5.21
C MET A 205 22.01 1.85 6.10
N THR A 206 21.14 2.33 6.97
CA THR A 206 21.38 3.56 7.77
C THR A 206 21.78 3.27 9.20
N GLY A 207 21.42 2.11 9.75
CA GLY A 207 21.49 1.80 11.17
C GLY A 207 20.48 2.57 12.04
N MET A 208 19.59 3.38 11.43
CA MET A 208 18.59 4.16 12.14
C MET A 208 17.32 3.32 12.34
N ASP A 209 16.74 3.39 13.53
CA ASP A 209 15.40 2.84 13.76
C ASP A 209 14.36 3.72 13.03
N VAL A 210 13.72 3.15 12.02
CA VAL A 210 12.72 3.85 11.21
C VAL A 210 11.50 4.33 12.01
N THR A 211 11.27 3.77 13.20
CA THR A 211 10.17 4.20 14.07
C THR A 211 10.44 5.54 14.74
N THR A 212 11.71 6.00 14.76
CA THR A 212 12.12 7.28 15.35
C THR A 212 11.95 8.48 14.40
N VAL A 213 11.55 8.24 13.16
CA VAL A 213 11.28 9.31 12.20
C VAL A 213 10.17 10.24 12.74
N PRO A 214 10.40 11.57 12.79
CA PRO A 214 9.39 12.52 13.25
C PRO A 214 8.24 12.62 12.24
N LEU A 215 7.02 12.43 12.72
CA LEU A 215 5.80 12.43 11.89
C LEU A 215 5.17 13.84 11.74
N ASP A 216 5.83 14.85 12.24
CA ASP A 216 5.48 16.27 12.15
C ASP A 216 6.50 17.09 11.36
N ASP A 217 7.41 16.44 10.62
CA ASP A 217 8.45 17.11 9.84
C ASP A 217 7.85 17.96 8.71
N LYS A 218 8.09 19.25 8.77
CA LYS A 218 7.52 20.24 7.83
C LYS A 218 8.03 20.08 6.39
N ALA A 219 9.29 19.70 6.22
CA ALA A 219 9.86 19.49 4.89
C ALA A 219 9.21 18.27 4.22
N THR A 220 9.03 17.20 4.99
CA THR A 220 8.32 15.99 4.53
C THR A 220 6.86 16.30 4.22
N MET A 221 6.16 17.05 5.09
CA MET A 221 4.77 17.47 4.80
C MET A 221 4.71 18.31 3.51
N GLY A 222 5.73 19.11 3.24
CA GLY A 222 5.80 19.96 2.05
C GLY A 222 5.78 19.22 0.71
N ILE A 223 6.22 17.94 0.64
CA ILE A 223 6.21 17.20 -0.63
C ILE A 223 4.80 16.81 -1.08
N PHE A 224 3.84 16.76 -0.17
CA PHE A 224 2.42 16.53 -0.51
C PHE A 224 1.78 17.76 -1.18
N LEU A 225 2.39 18.93 -1.06
CA LEU A 225 1.94 20.18 -1.68
C LEU A 225 2.66 20.50 -3.00
N SER A 226 3.95 20.21 -3.06
CA SER A 226 4.78 20.51 -4.24
C SER A 226 6.09 19.75 -4.19
N PRO A 227 6.83 19.60 -5.31
CA PRO A 227 8.14 18.97 -5.31
C PRO A 227 9.28 19.86 -4.79
N LYS A 228 9.02 21.12 -4.40
CA LYS A 228 10.04 22.08 -3.93
C LYS A 228 10.95 21.53 -2.82
N PRO A 229 10.45 20.82 -1.78
CA PRO A 229 11.33 20.28 -0.75
C PRO A 229 12.35 19.26 -1.28
N LEU A 230 12.10 18.67 -2.46
CA LEU A 230 13.02 17.77 -3.14
C LEU A 230 14.11 18.51 -3.96
N GLY A 231 14.03 19.85 -4.06
CA GLY A 231 14.95 20.68 -4.84
C GLY A 231 14.69 20.65 -6.36
N VAL A 232 13.48 20.26 -6.78
CA VAL A 232 13.09 20.19 -8.20
C VAL A 232 11.76 20.91 -8.43
N THR A 233 11.46 21.20 -9.72
CA THR A 233 10.18 21.81 -10.12
C THR A 233 9.21 20.74 -10.65
N ALA A 234 7.92 21.09 -10.70
CA ALA A 234 6.88 20.22 -11.24
C ALA A 234 7.13 19.85 -12.72
N GLU A 235 7.67 20.78 -13.50
CA GLU A 235 8.00 20.59 -14.92
C GLU A 235 9.18 19.62 -15.11
N GLN A 236 10.17 19.67 -14.22
CA GLN A 236 11.33 18.77 -14.29
C GLN A 236 10.94 17.31 -14.07
N ILE A 237 10.01 17.07 -13.17
CA ILE A 237 9.59 15.70 -12.80
C ILE A 237 8.23 15.29 -13.38
N ASN A 238 7.59 16.18 -14.15
CA ASN A 238 6.25 15.99 -14.71
C ASN A 238 5.21 15.56 -13.65
N CYS A 239 5.29 16.17 -12.45
CA CYS A 239 4.38 15.88 -11.35
C CYS A 239 4.21 17.12 -10.46
N PRO A 240 2.96 17.52 -10.11
CA PRO A 240 2.70 18.71 -9.30
C PRO A 240 3.11 18.55 -7.82
N THR A 241 3.33 17.32 -7.35
CA THR A 241 3.73 17.01 -5.98
C THR A 241 5.06 16.27 -5.94
N GLY A 242 5.68 16.16 -4.76
CA GLY A 242 6.88 15.36 -4.54
C GLY A 242 6.59 13.89 -4.16
N THR A 243 5.38 13.40 -4.40
CA THR A 243 4.90 12.12 -3.86
C THR A 243 5.06 10.91 -4.78
N LEU A 244 5.70 11.05 -5.94
CA LEU A 244 6.05 9.92 -6.79
C LEU A 244 6.81 8.85 -5.99
N GLY A 245 6.39 7.59 -6.12
CA GLY A 245 6.98 6.46 -5.40
C GLY A 245 6.73 6.44 -3.88
N ILE A 246 5.89 7.34 -3.35
CA ILE A 246 5.42 7.28 -1.96
C ILE A 246 4.15 6.42 -1.92
N PRO A 247 4.14 5.38 -1.06
CA PRO A 247 2.94 4.55 -0.87
C PRO A 247 1.71 5.40 -0.59
N GLU A 248 0.55 4.97 -1.01
CA GLU A 248 -0.74 5.66 -0.84
C GLU A 248 -0.88 6.97 -1.65
N PHE A 249 0.21 7.73 -1.87
CA PHE A 249 0.16 9.11 -2.38
C PHE A 249 0.80 9.31 -3.76
N GLY A 250 1.37 8.26 -4.35
CA GLY A 250 2.09 8.33 -5.62
C GLY A 250 1.25 8.03 -6.86
N THR A 251 -0.03 7.66 -6.72
CA THR A 251 -0.89 7.36 -7.87
C THR A 251 -1.45 8.64 -8.51
N PRO A 252 -1.77 8.64 -9.81
CA PRO A 252 -2.39 9.81 -10.46
C PRO A 252 -3.66 10.29 -9.76
N PHE A 253 -4.47 9.36 -9.24
CA PHE A 253 -5.71 9.68 -8.53
C PHE A 253 -5.44 10.44 -7.22
N THR A 254 -4.53 9.93 -6.39
CA THR A 254 -4.18 10.57 -5.11
C THR A 254 -3.39 11.86 -5.29
N ILE A 255 -2.53 11.96 -6.31
CA ILE A 255 -1.87 13.22 -6.69
C ILE A 255 -2.91 14.29 -7.07
N GLY A 256 -3.97 13.90 -7.80
CA GLY A 256 -5.10 14.79 -8.07
C GLY A 256 -5.80 15.26 -6.80
N MET A 257 -6.05 14.36 -5.85
CA MET A 257 -6.65 14.70 -4.55
C MET A 257 -5.76 15.66 -3.75
N LEU A 258 -4.44 15.42 -3.71
CA LEU A 258 -3.47 16.32 -3.05
C LEU A 258 -3.49 17.71 -3.67
N SER A 259 -3.60 17.82 -4.99
CA SER A 259 -3.69 19.09 -5.71
C SER A 259 -4.99 19.84 -5.41
N ASP A 260 -6.10 19.12 -5.27
CA ASP A 260 -7.41 19.70 -4.93
C ASP A 260 -7.50 20.14 -3.46
N THR A 261 -6.92 19.36 -2.54
CA THR A 261 -7.11 19.53 -1.08
C THR A 261 -5.99 20.31 -0.38
N LYS A 262 -4.75 20.22 -0.90
CA LYS A 262 -3.55 20.88 -0.35
C LYS A 262 -3.37 20.63 1.16
N PRO A 263 -3.19 19.37 1.59
CA PRO A 263 -3.12 19.02 3.00
C PRO A 263 -1.92 19.65 3.69
N THR A 264 -2.10 20.07 4.95
CA THR A 264 -1.08 20.70 5.79
C THR A 264 -0.84 19.97 7.10
N THR A 265 -1.65 18.97 7.40
CA THR A 265 -1.62 18.23 8.65
C THR A 265 -1.60 16.71 8.40
N PHE A 266 -1.10 15.96 9.37
CA PHE A 266 -1.08 14.50 9.30
C PHE A 266 -2.51 13.91 9.28
N ALA A 267 -3.43 14.49 10.02
CA ALA A 267 -4.84 14.12 10.01
C ALA A 267 -5.47 14.25 8.61
N GLU A 268 -5.10 15.29 7.86
CA GLU A 268 -5.57 15.48 6.49
C GLU A 268 -5.01 14.43 5.53
N LEU A 269 -3.77 13.95 5.74
CA LEU A 269 -3.22 12.83 4.97
C LEU A 269 -3.99 11.52 5.25
N ILE A 270 -4.33 11.25 6.52
CA ILE A 270 -5.19 10.10 6.88
C ILE A 270 -6.54 10.20 6.16
N LYS A 271 -7.12 11.40 6.12
CA LYS A 271 -8.38 11.65 5.43
C LYS A 271 -8.30 11.38 3.94
N ILE A 272 -7.24 11.80 3.26
CA ILE A 272 -7.00 11.49 1.84
C ILE A 272 -6.88 9.99 1.62
N SER A 273 -6.13 9.28 2.45
CA SER A 273 -6.03 7.81 2.37
C SER A 273 -7.40 7.14 2.51
N GLY A 274 -8.21 7.56 3.49
CA GLY A 274 -9.57 7.05 3.66
C GLY A 274 -10.47 7.32 2.44
N LEU A 275 -10.42 8.52 1.89
CA LEU A 275 -11.19 8.92 0.70
C LEU A 275 -10.75 8.17 -0.57
N SER A 276 -9.46 7.85 -0.71
CA SER A 276 -8.93 7.16 -1.88
C SER A 276 -9.33 5.69 -1.97
N HIS A 277 -9.61 5.05 -0.83
CA HIS A 277 -9.96 3.64 -0.72
C HIS A 277 -11.46 3.37 -0.65
N GLY A 278 -12.26 4.39 -0.38
CA GLY A 278 -13.72 4.25 -0.31
C GLY A 278 -14.40 4.23 -1.68
N THR A 279 -15.66 3.82 -1.70
CA THR A 279 -16.49 3.84 -2.91
C THR A 279 -17.56 4.92 -2.78
N ASP A 280 -17.65 5.81 -3.79
CA ASP A 280 -18.56 6.97 -3.85
C ASP A 280 -18.39 7.93 -2.64
N VAL A 281 -17.13 8.10 -2.22
CA VAL A 281 -16.75 8.99 -1.11
C VAL A 281 -16.04 10.26 -1.59
N TRP A 282 -15.27 10.20 -2.69
CA TRP A 282 -14.53 11.32 -3.23
C TRP A 282 -15.25 11.95 -4.41
N LEU A 283 -15.29 11.27 -5.58
CA LEU A 283 -15.94 11.78 -6.78
C LEU A 283 -17.45 11.87 -6.59
N GLY A 284 -18.04 13.00 -6.95
CA GLY A 284 -19.47 13.26 -6.79
C GLY A 284 -19.92 13.43 -5.33
N ASN A 285 -18.99 13.45 -4.38
CA ASN A 285 -19.26 13.58 -2.95
C ASN A 285 -18.31 14.62 -2.30
N ALA A 286 -17.30 14.21 -1.54
CA ALA A 286 -16.41 15.12 -0.81
C ALA A 286 -15.72 16.15 -1.73
N GLN A 287 -15.31 15.76 -2.94
CA GLN A 287 -14.70 16.66 -3.90
C GLN A 287 -15.62 17.83 -4.28
N GLU A 288 -16.90 17.56 -4.51
CA GLU A 288 -17.89 18.61 -4.85
C GLU A 288 -18.15 19.55 -3.69
N LEU A 289 -18.23 19.01 -2.45
CA LEU A 289 -18.41 19.82 -1.25
C LEU A 289 -17.28 20.84 -1.08
N ILE A 290 -16.04 20.39 -1.32
CA ILE A 290 -14.84 21.23 -1.21
C ILE A 290 -14.80 22.26 -2.36
N LYS A 291 -14.97 21.83 -3.62
CA LYS A 291 -14.92 22.70 -4.80
C LYS A 291 -15.96 23.80 -4.78
N ASN A 292 -17.15 23.49 -4.25
CA ASN A 292 -18.25 24.44 -4.12
C ASN A 292 -18.18 25.28 -2.82
N ASN A 293 -17.12 25.15 -2.02
CA ASN A 293 -16.94 25.83 -0.73
C ASN A 293 -18.12 25.63 0.24
N ILE A 294 -18.77 24.45 0.19
CA ILE A 294 -19.86 24.10 1.11
C ILE A 294 -19.29 23.77 2.49
N VAL A 295 -18.18 23.02 2.52
CA VAL A 295 -17.49 22.62 3.73
C VAL A 295 -15.99 22.55 3.50
N PRO A 296 -15.14 22.95 4.45
CA PRO A 296 -13.68 22.86 4.32
C PRO A 296 -13.23 21.39 4.36
N PHE A 297 -12.10 21.10 3.73
CA PHE A 297 -11.55 19.74 3.63
C PHE A 297 -11.42 19.01 4.97
N LYS A 298 -11.01 19.72 6.02
CA LYS A 298 -10.86 19.14 7.37
C LYS A 298 -12.15 18.56 7.95
N GLU A 299 -13.33 19.00 7.48
CA GLU A 299 -14.64 18.62 8.02
C GLU A 299 -15.36 17.56 7.17
N VAL A 300 -14.96 17.32 5.90
CA VAL A 300 -15.60 16.27 5.08
C VAL A 300 -15.41 14.89 5.70
N ILE A 301 -16.32 13.99 5.39
CA ILE A 301 -16.25 12.58 5.83
C ILE A 301 -15.13 11.89 5.04
N GLY A 302 -14.04 11.50 5.71
CA GLY A 302 -12.89 10.83 5.10
C GLY A 302 -12.81 9.34 5.40
N CYS A 303 -13.27 8.91 6.58
CA CYS A 303 -13.32 7.52 7.01
C CYS A 303 -14.56 7.24 7.85
N ARG A 304 -14.85 5.95 8.10
CA ARG A 304 -16.06 5.56 8.85
C ARG A 304 -16.12 6.18 10.24
N ASP A 305 -14.98 6.31 10.89
CA ASP A 305 -14.86 6.85 12.25
C ASP A 305 -15.27 8.33 12.30
N ASP A 306 -15.01 9.11 11.24
CA ASP A 306 -15.43 10.51 11.15
C ASP A 306 -16.96 10.65 11.27
N ILE A 307 -17.72 9.68 10.72
CA ILE A 307 -19.18 9.70 10.80
C ILE A 307 -19.62 9.62 12.28
N MET A 308 -19.06 8.65 13.01
CA MET A 308 -19.41 8.46 14.41
C MET A 308 -19.00 9.65 15.27
N VAL A 309 -17.75 10.13 15.11
CA VAL A 309 -17.20 11.27 15.85
C VAL A 309 -18.02 12.54 15.61
N TYR A 310 -18.33 12.85 14.34
CA TYR A 310 -19.13 14.01 13.99
C TYR A 310 -20.51 13.98 14.65
N LEU A 311 -21.20 12.85 14.55
CA LEU A 311 -22.54 12.70 15.16
C LEU A 311 -22.51 12.83 16.68
N MET A 312 -21.48 12.28 17.34
CA MET A 312 -21.32 12.39 18.79
C MET A 312 -21.05 13.82 19.24
N TYR A 313 -20.17 14.55 18.55
CA TYR A 313 -19.90 15.95 18.87
C TYR A 313 -21.11 16.88 18.62
N HIS A 314 -22.05 16.47 17.77
CA HIS A 314 -23.32 17.16 17.58
C HIS A 314 -24.43 16.63 18.50
N GLY A 315 -24.09 15.90 19.56
CA GLY A 315 -25.01 15.52 20.64
C GLY A 315 -25.83 14.24 20.40
N LEU A 316 -25.55 13.47 19.34
CA LEU A 316 -26.15 12.15 19.20
C LEU A 316 -25.61 11.19 20.25
N GLU A 317 -26.50 10.37 20.79
CA GLU A 317 -26.15 9.28 21.68
C GLU A 317 -25.15 8.32 20.98
N PRO A 318 -24.04 7.91 21.62
CA PRO A 318 -22.99 7.11 21.00
C PRO A 318 -23.47 5.83 20.30
N ILE A 319 -24.45 5.13 20.88
CA ILE A 319 -25.03 3.91 20.26
C ILE A 319 -25.77 4.24 18.96
N LYS A 320 -26.48 5.36 18.90
CA LYS A 320 -27.18 5.80 17.68
C LYS A 320 -26.18 6.23 16.61
N ALA A 321 -25.16 7.00 16.99
CA ALA A 321 -24.07 7.39 16.10
C ALA A 321 -23.35 6.16 15.50
N PHE A 322 -23.07 5.15 16.32
CA PHE A 322 -22.48 3.89 15.88
C PHE A 322 -23.37 3.13 14.88
N LYS A 323 -24.68 3.01 15.15
CA LYS A 323 -25.61 2.33 14.22
C LYS A 323 -25.69 3.02 12.87
N ILE A 324 -25.73 4.37 12.87
CA ILE A 324 -25.72 5.15 11.62
C ILE A 324 -24.40 4.93 10.88
N MET A 325 -23.25 5.01 11.56
CA MET A 325 -21.94 4.77 10.97
C MET A 325 -21.85 3.36 10.35
N GLU A 326 -22.25 2.31 11.08
CA GLU A 326 -22.24 0.93 10.57
C GLU A 326 -23.18 0.74 9.37
N PHE A 327 -24.29 1.45 9.33
CA PHE A 327 -25.21 1.42 8.21
C PHE A 327 -24.63 2.10 6.96
N VAL A 328 -24.08 3.29 7.14
CA VAL A 328 -23.49 4.10 6.06
C VAL A 328 -22.24 3.42 5.46
N ARG A 329 -21.30 2.97 6.30
CA ARG A 329 -20.04 2.38 5.81
C ARG A 329 -20.23 1.15 4.91
N LYS A 330 -21.35 0.44 5.06
CA LYS A 330 -21.72 -0.74 4.25
C LYS A 330 -22.54 -0.40 3.01
N GLY A 331 -22.75 0.88 2.72
CA GLY A 331 -23.53 1.35 1.58
C GLY A 331 -25.00 0.96 1.65
N ARG A 332 -25.58 0.85 2.84
CA ARG A 332 -26.96 0.41 3.02
C ARG A 332 -27.99 1.47 2.69
N ALA A 333 -27.61 2.75 2.61
CA ALA A 333 -28.53 3.85 2.31
C ALA A 333 -29.30 3.63 0.98
N SER A 334 -28.66 3.08 -0.03
CA SER A 334 -29.29 2.75 -1.33
C SER A 334 -30.00 1.38 -1.33
N LYS A 335 -29.65 0.47 -0.41
CA LYS A 335 -30.15 -0.91 -0.37
C LYS A 335 -31.36 -1.08 0.55
N ASP A 336 -31.46 -0.24 1.58
CA ASP A 336 -32.54 -0.23 2.58
C ASP A 336 -33.04 1.23 2.79
N PRO A 337 -33.85 1.75 1.85
CA PRO A 337 -34.36 3.12 1.94
C PRO A 337 -35.23 3.39 3.17
N LYS A 338 -35.92 2.38 3.70
CA LYS A 338 -36.77 2.54 4.87
C LYS A 338 -35.95 2.88 6.11
N THR A 339 -34.97 2.07 6.43
CA THR A 339 -34.06 2.32 7.57
C THR A 339 -33.23 3.60 7.35
N TRP A 340 -32.90 3.92 6.09
CA TRP A 340 -32.21 5.18 5.78
C TRP A 340 -33.07 6.41 6.12
N GLU A 341 -34.37 6.41 5.83
CA GLU A 341 -35.26 7.52 6.22
C GLU A 341 -35.38 7.68 7.75
N GLU A 342 -35.35 6.58 8.50
CA GLU A 342 -35.31 6.62 9.96
C GLU A 342 -34.02 7.26 10.48
N HIS A 343 -32.87 6.91 9.88
CA HIS A 343 -31.58 7.51 10.21
C HIS A 343 -31.53 8.99 9.84
N LYS A 344 -32.03 9.38 8.67
CA LYS A 344 -32.14 10.80 8.26
C LYS A 344 -32.97 11.60 9.24
N LYS A 345 -34.10 11.06 9.65
CA LYS A 345 -34.96 11.71 10.66
C LYS A 345 -34.21 11.92 11.98
N THR A 346 -33.53 10.89 12.47
CA THR A 346 -32.74 10.97 13.70
C THR A 346 -31.65 12.05 13.62
N MET A 347 -30.93 12.12 12.47
CA MET A 347 -29.90 13.14 12.24
C MET A 347 -30.49 14.54 12.16
N LYS A 348 -31.62 14.74 11.46
CA LYS A 348 -32.31 16.05 11.36
C LYS A 348 -32.84 16.54 12.70
N GLU A 349 -33.40 15.65 13.52
CA GLU A 349 -33.85 15.97 14.87
C GLU A 349 -32.71 16.42 15.80
N ALA A 350 -31.48 15.92 15.55
CA ALA A 350 -30.28 16.34 16.27
C ALA A 350 -29.60 17.59 15.66
N GLY A 351 -30.19 18.20 14.62
CA GLY A 351 -29.66 19.42 13.99
C GLY A 351 -28.46 19.18 13.09
N ILE A 352 -28.26 17.94 12.62
CA ILE A 352 -27.18 17.62 11.67
C ILE A 352 -27.45 18.31 10.33
N GLU A 353 -26.41 18.92 9.77
CA GLU A 353 -26.47 19.67 8.52
C GLU A 353 -26.79 18.76 7.33
N GLU A 354 -27.55 19.29 6.37
CA GLU A 354 -28.04 18.55 5.20
C GLU A 354 -26.90 17.99 4.33
N TRP A 355 -25.81 18.77 4.16
CA TRP A 355 -24.65 18.30 3.38
C TRP A 355 -24.06 17.00 3.93
N PHE A 356 -24.03 16.86 5.27
CA PHE A 356 -23.52 15.65 5.93
C PHE A 356 -24.42 14.45 5.67
N ILE A 357 -25.73 14.65 5.80
CA ILE A 357 -26.75 13.62 5.55
C ILE A 357 -26.68 13.17 4.08
N ASP A 358 -26.60 14.11 3.15
CA ASP A 358 -26.49 13.83 1.72
C ASP A 358 -25.20 13.10 1.38
N SER A 359 -24.08 13.50 1.99
CA SER A 359 -22.80 12.83 1.83
C SER A 359 -22.87 11.38 2.30
N CYS A 360 -23.42 11.13 3.50
CA CYS A 360 -23.65 9.79 4.02
C CYS A 360 -24.52 8.93 3.08
N GLY A 361 -25.55 9.52 2.46
CA GLY A 361 -26.46 8.84 1.54
C GLY A 361 -25.80 8.34 0.26
N LYS A 362 -24.73 9.01 -0.20
CA LYS A 362 -23.97 8.67 -1.42
C LYS A 362 -22.98 7.53 -1.18
N ILE A 363 -22.47 7.37 0.04
CA ILE A 363 -21.38 6.42 0.38
C ILE A 363 -21.84 4.98 0.16
N LYS A 364 -21.01 4.20 -0.57
CA LYS A 364 -21.22 2.76 -0.77
C LYS A 364 -20.27 1.89 0.05
N TYR A 365 -19.07 2.38 0.30
CA TYR A 365 -18.11 1.70 1.16
C TYR A 365 -17.12 2.70 1.75
N MET A 366 -16.83 2.57 3.06
CA MET A 366 -15.82 3.37 3.74
C MET A 366 -14.83 2.55 4.53
N PHE A 367 -13.57 2.97 4.47
CA PHE A 367 -12.47 2.39 5.22
C PHE A 367 -12.42 2.88 6.67
N PRO A 368 -11.86 2.06 7.59
CA PRO A 368 -11.60 2.47 8.96
C PRO A 368 -10.41 3.43 9.04
N LYS A 369 -10.47 4.39 9.97
CA LYS A 369 -9.39 5.35 10.22
C LYS A 369 -8.10 4.67 10.69
N ALA A 370 -8.20 3.60 11.48
CA ALA A 370 -7.05 2.83 11.94
C ALA A 370 -6.21 2.27 10.78
N HIS A 371 -6.87 1.70 9.77
CA HIS A 371 -6.22 1.23 8.55
C HIS A 371 -5.48 2.39 7.85
N ALA A 372 -6.17 3.49 7.55
CA ALA A 372 -5.57 4.66 6.94
C ALA A 372 -4.38 5.22 7.74
N ALA A 373 -4.51 5.32 9.07
CA ALA A 373 -3.45 5.81 9.95
C ALA A 373 -2.19 4.94 9.89
N ALA A 374 -2.32 3.61 9.85
CA ALA A 374 -1.19 2.68 9.76
C ALA A 374 -0.42 2.88 8.45
N TYR A 375 -1.12 2.91 7.31
CA TYR A 375 -0.48 3.08 6.00
C TYR A 375 0.11 4.48 5.81
N VAL A 376 -0.58 5.53 6.25
CA VAL A 376 -0.04 6.90 6.19
C VAL A 376 1.20 7.05 7.05
N THR A 377 1.24 6.42 8.22
CA THR A 377 2.44 6.43 9.07
C THR A 377 3.65 5.80 8.36
N SER A 378 3.44 4.65 7.72
CA SER A 378 4.49 3.99 6.92
C SER A 378 4.91 4.86 5.73
N ALA A 379 3.95 5.41 4.99
CA ALA A 379 4.20 6.29 3.85
C ALA A 379 4.97 7.55 4.24
N PHE A 380 4.61 8.19 5.36
CA PHE A 380 5.29 9.39 5.84
C PHE A 380 6.74 9.11 6.26
N ARG A 381 7.00 7.96 6.90
CA ARG A 381 8.36 7.53 7.21
C ARG A 381 9.20 7.37 5.94
N ILE A 382 8.68 6.71 4.92
CA ILE A 382 9.36 6.57 3.62
C ILE A 382 9.57 7.95 2.97
N ALA A 383 8.57 8.84 3.03
CA ALA A 383 8.66 10.20 2.52
C ALA A 383 9.75 11.02 3.21
N TRP A 384 9.93 10.83 4.51
CA TRP A 384 11.00 11.49 5.26
C TRP A 384 12.38 11.12 4.70
N TYR A 385 12.64 9.85 4.44
CA TYR A 385 13.90 9.41 3.82
C TYR A 385 14.05 9.96 2.40
N LYS A 386 12.97 10.06 1.64
CA LYS A 386 13.01 10.69 0.31
C LYS A 386 13.47 12.15 0.37
N VAL A 387 13.09 12.88 1.40
CA VAL A 387 13.49 14.28 1.61
C VAL A 387 14.91 14.38 2.18
N HIS A 388 15.20 13.66 3.26
CA HIS A 388 16.40 13.87 4.08
C HIS A 388 17.56 12.93 3.74
N MET A 389 17.30 11.75 3.18
CA MET A 389 18.30 10.75 2.78
C MET A 389 17.95 10.15 1.40
N PRO A 390 17.88 10.99 0.37
CA PRO A 390 17.36 10.57 -0.95
C PRO A 390 18.16 9.43 -1.60
N GLU A 391 19.47 9.36 -1.39
CA GLU A 391 20.30 8.28 -1.91
C GLU A 391 19.87 6.91 -1.38
N VAL A 392 19.52 6.82 -0.09
CA VAL A 392 19.03 5.59 0.54
C VAL A 392 17.61 5.28 0.06
N TYR A 393 16.76 6.31 -0.02
CA TYR A 393 15.40 6.15 -0.53
C TYR A 393 15.39 5.57 -1.96
N TYR A 394 16.15 6.17 -2.89
CA TYR A 394 16.18 5.68 -4.27
C TYR A 394 16.82 4.30 -4.38
N ALA A 395 17.92 4.05 -3.67
CA ALA A 395 18.55 2.72 -3.68
C ALA A 395 17.55 1.63 -3.25
N THR A 396 16.83 1.83 -2.16
CA THR A 396 15.86 0.85 -1.65
C THR A 396 14.60 0.76 -2.50
N TYR A 397 14.09 1.88 -3.02
CA TYR A 397 12.93 1.88 -3.90
C TYR A 397 13.19 1.04 -5.17
N PHE A 398 14.28 1.29 -5.87
CA PHE A 398 14.59 0.55 -7.09
C PHE A 398 14.99 -0.90 -6.82
N SER A 399 15.58 -1.19 -5.65
CA SER A 399 15.88 -2.56 -5.23
C SER A 399 14.62 -3.43 -5.04
N THR A 400 13.52 -2.83 -4.63
CA THR A 400 12.23 -3.54 -4.50
C THR A 400 11.48 -3.64 -5.84
N ARG A 401 11.97 -3.02 -6.92
CA ARG A 401 11.31 -2.92 -8.23
C ARG A 401 12.27 -3.19 -9.41
N PHE A 402 13.34 -3.94 -9.17
CA PHE A 402 14.35 -4.23 -10.18
C PHE A 402 13.81 -4.96 -11.42
N ASP A 403 12.72 -5.73 -11.26
CA ASP A 403 12.07 -6.42 -12.39
C ASP A 403 11.37 -5.46 -13.37
N ASP A 404 11.01 -4.25 -12.92
CA ASP A 404 10.38 -3.21 -13.72
C ASP A 404 11.35 -2.08 -14.09
N PHE A 405 12.66 -2.34 -13.99
CA PHE A 405 13.71 -1.38 -14.29
C PHE A 405 14.18 -1.54 -15.77
N ASP A 406 14.11 -0.47 -16.55
CA ASP A 406 14.63 -0.41 -17.92
C ASP A 406 16.09 0.05 -17.88
N LEU A 407 17.02 -0.91 -17.80
CA LEU A 407 18.43 -0.66 -17.60
C LEU A 407 19.03 0.29 -18.64
N GLU A 408 18.83 0.02 -19.93
CA GLU A 408 19.42 0.81 -21.01
C GLU A 408 18.94 2.25 -21.02
N THR A 409 17.63 2.45 -20.86
CA THR A 409 17.03 3.77 -20.80
C THR A 409 17.51 4.57 -19.58
N MET A 410 17.54 3.91 -18.42
CA MET A 410 17.81 4.62 -17.16
C MET A 410 19.29 4.99 -17.01
N ILE A 411 20.23 4.13 -17.46
CA ILE A 411 21.67 4.49 -17.48
C ILE A 411 21.99 5.59 -18.50
N ALA A 412 21.19 5.73 -19.57
CA ALA A 412 21.33 6.80 -20.55
C ALA A 412 20.90 8.19 -19.99
N GLY A 413 20.17 8.22 -18.88
CA GLY A 413 19.89 9.43 -18.12
C GLY A 413 18.61 10.17 -18.50
N TYR A 414 18.48 11.41 -18.00
CA TYR A 414 17.24 12.19 -17.95
C TYR A 414 16.48 12.28 -19.28
N ASP A 415 17.16 12.64 -20.37
CA ASP A 415 16.49 12.85 -21.67
C ASP A 415 15.98 11.53 -22.28
N ALA A 416 16.73 10.45 -22.13
CA ALA A 416 16.32 9.12 -22.57
C ALA A 416 15.11 8.63 -21.77
N ILE A 417 15.11 8.82 -20.46
CA ILE A 417 14.00 8.50 -19.57
C ILE A 417 12.74 9.26 -20.00
N LYS A 418 12.85 10.58 -20.19
CA LYS A 418 11.75 11.44 -20.60
C LYS A 418 11.14 11.02 -21.95
N LYS A 419 12.02 10.70 -22.91
CA LYS A 419 11.59 10.20 -24.23
C LYS A 419 10.84 8.88 -24.11
N LYS A 420 11.37 7.92 -23.35
CA LYS A 420 10.74 6.62 -23.15
C LYS A 420 9.39 6.71 -22.44
N MET A 421 9.27 7.59 -21.45
CA MET A 421 8.00 7.87 -20.79
C MET A 421 6.95 8.36 -21.79
N PHE A 422 7.31 9.31 -22.66
CA PHE A 422 6.44 9.82 -23.70
C PHE A 422 6.00 8.73 -24.69
N GLU A 423 6.93 7.86 -25.12
CA GLU A 423 6.64 6.73 -26.00
C GLU A 423 5.60 5.79 -25.39
N ILE A 424 5.73 5.42 -24.11
CA ILE A 424 4.79 4.53 -23.42
C ILE A 424 3.44 5.25 -23.24
N GLN A 425 3.43 6.49 -22.77
CA GLN A 425 2.21 7.26 -22.53
C GLN A 425 1.40 7.49 -23.82
N SER A 426 2.07 7.68 -24.94
CA SER A 426 1.40 7.88 -26.25
C SER A 426 0.64 6.64 -26.72
N LYS A 427 0.95 5.45 -26.24
CA LYS A 427 0.20 4.22 -26.52
C LYS A 427 -1.17 4.17 -25.82
N GLY A 428 -1.37 4.92 -24.76
CA GLY A 428 -2.62 4.94 -24.01
C GLY A 428 -3.04 3.53 -23.56
N TYR A 429 -4.21 3.08 -23.95
CA TYR A 429 -4.74 1.75 -23.61
C TYR A 429 -4.02 0.58 -24.29
N ASP A 430 -3.22 0.82 -25.32
CA ASP A 430 -2.45 -0.20 -26.04
C ASP A 430 -1.12 -0.52 -25.34
N ALA A 431 -0.76 0.21 -24.30
CA ALA A 431 0.41 -0.10 -23.48
C ALA A 431 0.20 -1.43 -22.73
N SER A 432 1.19 -2.31 -22.80
CA SER A 432 1.18 -3.58 -22.05
C SER A 432 1.27 -3.35 -20.54
N ASN A 433 0.87 -4.34 -19.75
CA ASN A 433 1.02 -4.30 -18.30
C ASN A 433 2.48 -4.08 -17.88
N LYS A 434 3.43 -4.71 -18.59
CA LYS A 434 4.87 -4.52 -18.34
C LYS A 434 5.30 -3.07 -18.61
N GLU A 435 4.87 -2.48 -19.71
CA GLU A 435 5.17 -1.08 -20.02
C GLU A 435 4.57 -0.12 -19.00
N SER A 436 3.36 -0.44 -18.50
CA SER A 436 2.72 0.35 -17.43
C SER A 436 3.52 0.29 -16.13
N SER A 437 4.02 -0.89 -15.74
CA SER A 437 4.91 -1.04 -14.58
C SER A 437 6.24 -0.31 -14.76
N VAL A 438 6.86 -0.44 -15.93
CA VAL A 438 8.10 0.29 -16.29
C VAL A 438 7.87 1.80 -16.26
N LEU A 439 6.71 2.29 -16.69
CA LEU A 439 6.40 3.72 -16.64
C LEU A 439 6.44 4.28 -15.22
N GLU A 440 5.97 3.52 -14.22
CA GLU A 440 6.03 3.96 -12.81
C GLU A 440 7.48 4.08 -12.30
N THR A 441 8.36 3.15 -12.66
CA THR A 441 9.77 3.25 -12.30
C THR A 441 10.48 4.37 -13.08
N LEU A 442 10.12 4.60 -14.36
CA LEU A 442 10.64 5.72 -15.14
C LEU A 442 10.28 7.09 -14.57
N LYS A 443 9.07 7.27 -14.07
CA LYS A 443 8.65 8.53 -13.41
C LYS A 443 9.57 8.86 -12.23
N LEU A 444 9.87 7.87 -11.40
CA LEU A 444 10.76 8.10 -10.26
C LEU A 444 12.23 8.22 -10.67
N SER A 445 12.64 7.54 -11.74
CA SER A 445 13.97 7.70 -12.32
C SER A 445 14.19 9.11 -12.89
N LEU A 446 13.14 9.69 -13.51
CA LEU A 446 13.15 11.08 -13.96
C LEU A 446 13.37 12.03 -12.79
N GLU A 447 12.65 11.83 -11.68
CA GLU A 447 12.81 12.61 -10.46
C GLU A 447 14.22 12.46 -9.88
N ALA A 448 14.72 11.23 -9.74
CA ALA A 448 16.06 10.96 -9.22
C ALA A 448 17.14 11.66 -10.06
N THR A 449 17.05 11.57 -11.39
CA THR A 449 18.01 12.22 -12.29
C THR A 449 17.90 13.75 -12.27
N ALA A 450 16.68 14.30 -12.16
CA ALA A 450 16.48 15.75 -11.97
C ALA A 450 17.11 16.24 -10.66
N ARG A 451 17.16 15.42 -9.62
CA ARG A 451 17.82 15.70 -8.33
C ARG A 451 19.33 15.48 -8.35
N GLY A 452 19.91 15.15 -9.51
CA GLY A 452 21.35 14.95 -9.69
C GLY A 452 21.89 13.56 -9.37
N PHE A 453 21.02 12.57 -9.15
CA PHE A 453 21.41 11.16 -9.06
C PHE A 453 21.63 10.58 -10.46
N LYS A 454 22.46 9.53 -10.54
CA LYS A 454 22.74 8.80 -11.77
C LYS A 454 22.54 7.31 -11.56
N PHE A 455 22.14 6.62 -12.62
CA PHE A 455 22.16 5.17 -12.64
C PHE A 455 23.47 4.71 -13.27
N GLY A 456 24.27 3.99 -12.49
CA GLY A 456 25.50 3.35 -12.96
C GLY A 456 25.15 2.01 -13.60
N ASN A 457 25.92 1.66 -14.65
CA ASN A 457 25.77 0.37 -15.30
C ASN A 457 26.04 -0.78 -14.32
N ILE A 458 25.72 -2.00 -14.73
CA ILE A 458 26.17 -3.21 -14.03
C ILE A 458 27.71 -3.19 -13.97
N ASP A 459 28.25 -3.53 -12.83
CA ASP A 459 29.66 -3.62 -12.53
C ASP A 459 29.94 -5.02 -11.97
N ILE A 460 30.81 -5.80 -12.63
CA ILE A 460 31.08 -7.19 -12.26
C ILE A 460 31.63 -7.28 -10.83
N GLU A 461 32.37 -6.28 -10.38
CA GLU A 461 33.01 -6.27 -9.06
C GLU A 461 32.10 -5.70 -7.95
N LYS A 462 31.21 -4.75 -8.29
CA LYS A 462 30.46 -3.96 -7.30
C LYS A 462 28.98 -4.30 -7.24
N SER A 463 28.35 -4.68 -8.36
CA SER A 463 26.91 -4.93 -8.39
C SER A 463 26.49 -6.04 -7.45
N ASP A 464 25.38 -5.83 -6.75
CA ASP A 464 24.67 -6.88 -6.00
C ASP A 464 23.76 -7.69 -6.93
N GLY A 465 23.14 -8.74 -6.41
CA GLY A 465 22.16 -9.56 -7.13
C GLY A 465 20.89 -8.79 -7.45
N LYS A 466 20.27 -8.19 -6.43
CA LYS A 466 18.97 -7.50 -6.51
C LYS A 466 19.00 -6.06 -6.04
N ASN A 467 19.94 -5.71 -5.17
CA ASN A 467 19.97 -4.42 -4.50
C ASN A 467 20.84 -3.42 -5.27
N PHE A 468 20.35 -2.21 -5.44
CA PHE A 468 21.15 -1.10 -5.95
C PHE A 468 22.21 -0.73 -4.91
N VAL A 469 23.45 -0.60 -5.36
CA VAL A 469 24.60 -0.26 -4.52
C VAL A 469 24.93 1.22 -4.73
N LEU A 470 25.16 1.94 -3.63
CA LEU A 470 25.58 3.33 -3.69
C LEU A 470 27.09 3.42 -3.97
N SER A 471 27.46 4.27 -4.90
CA SER A 471 28.85 4.67 -5.12
C SER A 471 29.41 5.44 -3.90
N GLU A 472 30.72 5.62 -3.83
CA GLU A 472 31.39 6.33 -2.74
C GLU A 472 30.92 7.78 -2.61
N ASP A 473 30.63 8.46 -3.72
CA ASP A 473 30.07 9.81 -3.74
C ASP A 473 28.56 9.87 -3.36
N ARG A 474 27.93 8.71 -3.16
CA ARG A 474 26.50 8.55 -2.85
C ARG A 474 25.55 9.19 -3.87
N LYS A 475 26.02 9.46 -5.10
CA LYS A 475 25.24 10.06 -6.20
C LYS A 475 24.94 9.12 -7.33
N THR A 476 25.65 7.99 -7.41
CA THR A 476 25.44 6.98 -8.44
C THR A 476 24.87 5.71 -7.81
N LEU A 477 23.76 5.24 -8.37
CA LEU A 477 23.09 4.00 -8.04
C LEU A 477 23.58 2.92 -9.01
N ILE A 478 24.49 2.05 -8.58
CA ILE A 478 25.02 0.95 -9.39
C ILE A 478 23.93 -0.11 -9.53
N CYS A 479 23.58 -0.44 -10.77
CA CYS A 479 22.50 -1.37 -11.06
C CYS A 479 22.86 -2.81 -10.65
N PRO A 480 21.91 -3.56 -10.04
CA PRO A 480 22.12 -4.97 -9.72
C PRO A 480 22.06 -5.86 -10.96
N PHE A 481 22.63 -7.06 -10.86
CA PHE A 481 22.62 -8.03 -11.95
C PHE A 481 21.23 -8.37 -12.47
N ARG A 482 20.22 -8.39 -11.60
CA ARG A 482 18.84 -8.73 -11.93
C ARG A 482 18.10 -7.69 -12.79
N THR A 483 18.67 -6.50 -12.97
CA THR A 483 18.14 -5.53 -13.95
C THR A 483 18.44 -5.92 -15.40
N LEU A 484 19.31 -6.90 -15.62
CA LEU A 484 19.62 -7.43 -16.95
C LEU A 484 18.65 -8.57 -17.30
N ASP A 485 17.86 -8.37 -18.34
CA ASP A 485 16.94 -9.38 -18.84
C ASP A 485 17.65 -10.71 -19.19
N GLY A 486 17.18 -11.79 -18.59
CA GLY A 486 17.74 -13.13 -18.79
C GLY A 486 18.82 -13.54 -17.79
N LEU A 487 19.21 -12.66 -16.85
CA LEU A 487 20.09 -12.99 -15.75
C LEU A 487 19.28 -13.31 -14.49
N GLY A 488 19.11 -14.61 -14.18
CA GLY A 488 18.28 -15.07 -13.05
C GLY A 488 19.00 -15.01 -11.70
N ASP A 489 18.23 -15.19 -10.60
CA ASP A 489 18.73 -15.14 -9.21
C ASP A 489 19.90 -16.08 -8.94
N SER A 490 19.85 -17.30 -9.46
CA SER A 490 20.90 -18.30 -9.25
C SER A 490 22.23 -17.89 -9.88
N VAL A 491 22.16 -17.29 -11.07
CA VAL A 491 23.36 -16.79 -11.78
C VAL A 491 23.92 -15.55 -11.08
N ALA A 492 23.07 -14.59 -10.70
CA ALA A 492 23.47 -13.42 -9.94
C ALA A 492 24.17 -13.80 -8.63
N SER A 493 23.57 -14.71 -7.86
CA SER A 493 24.15 -15.22 -6.61
C SER A 493 25.50 -15.93 -6.87
N LYS A 494 25.60 -16.70 -7.97
CA LYS A 494 26.84 -17.40 -8.31
C LYS A 494 27.94 -16.45 -8.69
N ILE A 495 27.67 -15.39 -9.44
CA ILE A 495 28.65 -14.35 -9.76
C ILE A 495 29.20 -13.74 -8.46
N ILE A 496 28.33 -13.37 -7.53
CA ILE A 496 28.73 -12.75 -6.26
C ILE A 496 29.56 -13.72 -5.41
N GLU A 497 29.12 -14.97 -5.27
CA GLU A 497 29.86 -16.01 -4.54
C GLU A 497 31.27 -16.19 -5.11
N GLU A 498 31.39 -16.34 -6.42
CA GLU A 498 32.67 -16.62 -7.07
C GLU A 498 33.62 -15.42 -7.06
N ARG A 499 33.13 -14.19 -7.25
CA ARG A 499 33.99 -13.00 -7.15
C ARG A 499 34.50 -12.76 -5.73
N THR A 500 33.74 -13.16 -4.70
CA THR A 500 34.15 -13.04 -3.31
C THR A 500 35.31 -13.99 -2.99
N LYS A 501 35.39 -15.15 -3.65
CA LYS A 501 36.49 -16.09 -3.52
C LYS A 501 37.74 -15.56 -4.25
N GLN A 502 37.55 -15.07 -5.47
CA GLN A 502 38.61 -14.54 -6.33
C GLN A 502 37.99 -13.66 -7.43
N PRO A 503 38.54 -12.47 -7.71
CA PRO A 503 38.12 -11.63 -8.84
C PRO A 503 38.12 -12.40 -10.16
N PHE A 504 37.25 -12.04 -11.08
CA PHE A 504 37.23 -12.62 -12.41
C PHE A 504 38.36 -12.01 -13.25
N ILE A 505 39.14 -12.88 -13.88
CA ILE A 505 40.33 -12.46 -14.67
C ILE A 505 40.05 -12.32 -16.18
N SER A 506 38.97 -12.93 -16.66
CA SER A 506 38.56 -12.89 -18.05
C SER A 506 37.05 -13.12 -18.23
N ILE A 507 36.57 -12.88 -19.45
CA ILE A 507 35.17 -13.18 -19.83
C ILE A 507 34.94 -14.71 -19.78
N GLU A 508 35.89 -15.49 -20.21
CA GLU A 508 35.87 -16.96 -20.12
C GLU A 508 35.74 -17.42 -18.65
N ASP A 509 36.50 -16.81 -17.73
CA ASP A 509 36.45 -17.10 -16.29
C ASP A 509 35.09 -16.74 -15.69
N LEU A 510 34.55 -15.56 -16.05
CA LEU A 510 33.21 -15.15 -15.65
C LEU A 510 32.14 -16.13 -16.16
N GLN A 511 32.26 -16.59 -17.39
CA GLN A 511 31.31 -17.54 -17.97
C GLN A 511 31.37 -18.90 -17.28
N GLN A 512 32.56 -19.41 -17.01
CA GLN A 512 32.76 -20.73 -16.41
C GLN A 512 32.39 -20.75 -14.93
N ARG A 513 32.95 -19.87 -14.14
CA ARG A 513 32.74 -19.82 -12.68
C ARG A 513 31.37 -19.21 -12.31
N GLY A 514 30.98 -18.11 -12.95
CA GLY A 514 29.72 -17.41 -12.73
C GLY A 514 28.51 -18.12 -13.34
N LYS A 515 28.74 -19.17 -14.16
CA LYS A 515 27.68 -19.89 -14.89
C LYS A 515 26.82 -18.98 -15.78
N VAL A 516 27.46 -17.98 -16.37
CA VAL A 516 26.81 -16.99 -17.23
C VAL A 516 26.64 -17.56 -18.64
N SER A 517 25.41 -17.46 -19.19
CA SER A 517 25.14 -17.95 -20.55
C SER A 517 25.82 -17.06 -21.61
N SER A 518 26.12 -17.65 -22.78
CA SER A 518 26.68 -16.88 -23.88
C SER A 518 25.80 -15.71 -24.30
N THR A 519 24.49 -15.87 -24.30
CA THR A 519 23.53 -14.79 -24.58
C THR A 519 23.65 -13.65 -23.57
N THR A 520 23.81 -13.97 -22.28
CA THR A 520 24.01 -12.96 -21.24
C THR A 520 25.36 -12.25 -21.37
N ILE A 521 26.43 -12.98 -21.73
CA ILE A 521 27.75 -12.40 -22.03
C ILE A 521 27.64 -11.38 -23.17
N GLU A 522 26.93 -11.71 -24.25
CA GLU A 522 26.74 -10.76 -25.37
C GLU A 522 25.98 -9.50 -24.94
N LYS A 523 24.96 -9.65 -24.11
CA LYS A 523 24.25 -8.49 -23.53
C LYS A 523 25.16 -7.63 -22.65
N LEU A 524 25.94 -8.23 -21.76
CA LEU A 524 26.90 -7.52 -20.92
C LEU A 524 27.96 -6.80 -21.78
N ARG A 525 28.38 -7.43 -22.88
CA ARG A 525 29.32 -6.85 -23.86
C ARG A 525 28.70 -5.64 -24.56
N SER A 526 27.46 -5.75 -25.05
CA SER A 526 26.75 -4.65 -25.72
C SER A 526 26.53 -3.44 -24.81
N LEU A 527 26.37 -3.68 -23.52
CA LEU A 527 26.27 -2.63 -22.48
C LEU A 527 27.65 -2.07 -22.08
N GLY A 528 28.75 -2.58 -22.61
CA GLY A 528 30.10 -2.14 -22.27
C GLY A 528 30.59 -2.60 -20.87
N VAL A 529 29.85 -3.47 -20.20
CA VAL A 529 30.18 -3.98 -18.84
C VAL A 529 31.49 -4.77 -18.82
N LEU A 530 31.82 -5.45 -19.93
CA LEU A 530 33.01 -6.29 -20.07
C LEU A 530 34.22 -5.57 -20.69
N ASN A 531 34.12 -4.26 -20.91
CA ASN A 531 35.19 -3.47 -21.47
C ASN A 531 36.44 -3.53 -20.57
N GLY A 532 37.59 -3.89 -21.17
CA GLY A 532 38.86 -4.01 -20.46
C GLY A 532 39.11 -5.39 -19.83
N MET A 533 38.15 -6.32 -19.86
CA MET A 533 38.40 -7.72 -19.49
C MET A 533 39.02 -8.50 -20.65
N SER A 534 40.00 -9.36 -20.34
CA SER A 534 40.56 -10.31 -21.31
C SER A 534 39.51 -11.32 -21.79
N GLU A 535 39.57 -11.74 -23.04
CA GLU A 535 38.63 -12.73 -23.60
C GLU A 535 38.81 -14.11 -22.95
N THR A 536 40.04 -14.52 -22.77
CA THR A 536 40.40 -15.88 -22.32
C THR A 536 41.32 -15.84 -21.11
N ASN A 537 41.39 -16.97 -20.40
CA ASN A 537 42.30 -17.18 -19.26
C ASN A 537 43.79 -17.24 -19.65
N GLN A 538 44.09 -17.27 -20.94
CA GLN A 538 45.48 -17.29 -21.41
C GLN A 538 46.08 -15.90 -21.33
N LEU A 539 47.18 -15.75 -20.58
CA LEU A 539 48.01 -14.56 -20.62
C LEU A 539 48.63 -14.48 -22.04
N SER A 540 48.24 -13.46 -22.81
CA SER A 540 48.94 -13.12 -24.05
C SER A 540 50.32 -12.67 -23.67
N LEU A 541 51.33 -13.37 -24.17
CA LEU A 541 52.75 -13.03 -23.98
C LEU A 541 53.25 -11.97 -24.96
N PHE A 542 52.33 -11.34 -25.76
CA PHE A 542 52.69 -10.32 -26.76
C PHE A 542 51.67 -9.16 -26.74
#